data_a60374fbf8a5a4b48f997c084ea20e91
#
_entry.id   a60374fbf8a5a4b48f997c084ea20e91
#
_cell.length_a   1.000
_cell.length_b   1.000
_cell.length_c   1.000
_cell.angle_alpha   90.00
_cell.angle_beta   90.00
_cell.angle_gamma   90.00
#
_symmetry.space_group_name_H-M   'P 1'
#
loop_
_entity.id
_entity.type
_entity.pdbx_description
1 polymer ?
#
loop_
_entity_poly.entity_id
_entity_poly.type
_entity_poly.pdbx_seq_one_letter_code
_entity_poly.pdbx_strand_id
1 'polypeptide(L)'
;MEYPPFDEGANFTPGSELRAFDTPHGRLAILICNDAWQPFLPYLAVLDGARVLVMPSASSRAVPEAEDYWRGLTRFYARMLQCYVVFVNRVGTEAGFAYWGGSHVVDPLGEVVAEAPVAEEALVLAELDLARVDERRLELPLLGKPRIDLLQAELARLRHNA
;
A
#
# COMPACT_ATOMS: atom_id res chain seq x y z
N MET A 1 4.53 9.84 -6.11
CA MET A 1 4.24 11.19 -5.55
C MET A 1 5.47 11.72 -4.85
N GLU A 2 5.72 13.01 -4.95
CA GLU A 2 6.87 13.62 -4.26
C GLU A 2 6.58 13.75 -2.76
N TYR A 3 7.59 13.47 -1.94
CA TYR A 3 7.50 13.58 -0.49
C TYR A 3 8.46 14.66 0.03
N PRO A 4 7.96 15.81 0.50
CA PRO A 4 8.82 16.77 1.19
C PRO A 4 9.38 16.15 2.49
N PRO A 5 10.65 16.35 2.88
CA PRO A 5 11.59 17.35 2.34
C PRO A 5 12.52 16.84 1.24
N PHE A 6 12.22 15.68 0.63
CA PHE A 6 13.07 15.11 -0.41
C PHE A 6 12.70 15.70 -1.76
N ASP A 7 13.67 16.24 -2.48
CA ASP A 7 13.50 16.72 -3.85
C ASP A 7 13.58 15.52 -4.82
N GLU A 8 12.53 14.70 -4.82
CA GLU A 8 12.44 13.53 -5.70
C GLU A 8 12.36 13.95 -7.17
N GLY A 9 11.73 15.11 -7.44
CA GLY A 9 11.58 15.64 -8.79
C GLY A 9 12.89 15.97 -9.50
N ALA A 10 13.98 16.21 -8.76
CA ALA A 10 15.30 16.38 -9.33
C ALA A 10 15.90 15.08 -9.92
N ASN A 11 15.44 13.92 -9.46
CA ASN A 11 16.00 12.61 -9.80
C ASN A 11 15.03 11.69 -10.50
N PHE A 12 13.70 11.88 -10.33
CA PHE A 12 12.67 10.99 -10.83
C PHE A 12 11.59 11.75 -11.59
N THR A 13 11.12 11.17 -12.67
CA THR A 13 9.92 11.64 -13.36
C THR A 13 8.70 10.88 -12.82
N PRO A 14 7.61 11.59 -12.42
CA PRO A 14 6.38 10.92 -12.00
C PRO A 14 5.84 9.99 -13.08
N GLY A 15 5.39 8.82 -12.67
CA GLY A 15 4.69 7.90 -13.56
C GLY A 15 3.34 8.49 -14.01
N SER A 16 2.90 8.12 -15.20
CA SER A 16 1.61 8.52 -15.77
C SER A 16 0.52 7.46 -15.63
N GLU A 17 0.86 6.27 -15.13
CA GLU A 17 -0.04 5.12 -15.01
C GLU A 17 0.16 4.40 -13.69
N LEU A 18 -0.95 3.86 -13.18
CA LEU A 18 -0.97 2.88 -12.10
C LEU A 18 -1.57 1.59 -12.65
N ARG A 19 -0.81 0.49 -12.57
CA ARG A 19 -1.24 -0.82 -13.07
C ARG A 19 -1.00 -1.92 -12.05
N ALA A 20 -1.96 -2.81 -11.93
CA ALA A 20 -1.70 -4.13 -11.40
C ALA A 20 -1.15 -5.02 -12.52
N PHE A 21 -0.28 -5.94 -12.20
CA PHE A 21 0.36 -6.82 -13.18
C PHE A 21 0.32 -8.28 -12.74
N ASP A 22 0.22 -9.16 -13.71
CA ASP A 22 0.15 -10.59 -13.48
C ASP A 22 1.54 -11.17 -13.20
N THR A 23 1.59 -12.04 -12.22
CA THR A 23 2.77 -12.85 -11.89
C THR A 23 2.36 -14.34 -11.81
N PRO A 24 3.32 -15.28 -11.84
CA PRO A 24 3.02 -16.69 -11.59
C PRO A 24 2.35 -16.95 -10.23
N HIS A 25 2.43 -15.99 -9.30
CA HIS A 25 1.91 -16.09 -7.94
C HIS A 25 0.67 -15.23 -7.70
N GLY A 26 0.04 -14.72 -8.77
CA GLY A 26 -1.16 -13.88 -8.70
C GLY A 26 -0.92 -12.44 -9.16
N ARG A 27 -2.02 -11.67 -9.21
CA ARG A 27 -2.01 -10.28 -9.67
C ARG A 27 -1.68 -9.36 -8.50
N LEU A 28 -0.68 -8.50 -8.66
CA LEU A 28 -0.21 -7.59 -7.62
C LEU A 28 0.01 -6.16 -8.15
N ALA A 29 0.09 -5.21 -7.23
CA ALA A 29 0.51 -3.84 -7.53
C ALA A 29 1.56 -3.38 -6.51
N ILE A 30 2.44 -2.48 -6.96
CA ILE A 30 3.48 -1.87 -6.13
C ILE A 30 3.13 -0.40 -5.93
N LEU A 31 3.13 0.04 -4.66
CA LEU A 31 2.88 1.40 -4.23
C LEU A 31 4.07 1.85 -3.38
N ILE A 32 4.90 2.72 -3.92
CA ILE A 32 6.16 3.07 -3.27
C ILE A 32 5.91 4.15 -2.23
N CYS A 33 6.13 3.81 -0.95
CA CYS A 33 6.14 4.72 0.19
C CYS A 33 4.94 5.70 0.17
N ASN A 34 5.19 6.96 -0.20
CA ASN A 34 4.19 8.03 -0.24
C ASN A 34 2.98 7.74 -1.16
N ASP A 35 3.10 6.86 -2.16
CA ASP A 35 1.96 6.47 -2.98
C ASP A 35 0.86 5.81 -2.14
N ALA A 36 1.24 5.02 -1.13
CA ALA A 36 0.30 4.34 -0.25
C ALA A 36 -0.45 5.31 0.70
N TRP A 37 0.08 6.51 0.94
CA TRP A 37 -0.60 7.54 1.73
C TRP A 37 -1.75 8.22 0.97
N GLN A 38 -1.88 7.95 -0.31
CA GLN A 38 -2.95 8.47 -1.16
C GLN A 38 -4.04 7.41 -1.31
N PRO A 39 -5.18 7.50 -0.58
CA PRO A 39 -6.15 6.39 -0.50
C PRO A 39 -6.73 5.93 -1.84
N PHE A 40 -6.73 6.81 -2.84
CA PHE A 40 -7.24 6.48 -4.17
C PHE A 40 -6.30 5.56 -4.96
N LEU A 41 -4.97 5.57 -4.70
CA LEU A 41 -4.02 4.73 -5.43
C LEU A 41 -4.16 3.24 -5.07
N PRO A 42 -4.17 2.82 -3.79
CA PRO A 42 -4.48 1.43 -3.42
C PRO A 42 -5.85 0.97 -3.92
N TYR A 43 -6.85 1.85 -3.86
CA TYR A 43 -8.20 1.55 -4.35
C TYR A 43 -8.20 1.27 -5.86
N LEU A 44 -7.57 2.13 -6.67
CA LEU A 44 -7.46 1.94 -8.13
C LEU A 44 -6.69 0.67 -8.47
N ALA A 45 -5.59 0.38 -7.76
CA ALA A 45 -4.82 -0.84 -7.97
C ALA A 45 -5.65 -2.10 -7.74
N VAL A 46 -6.49 -2.10 -6.70
CA VAL A 46 -7.37 -3.24 -6.41
C VAL A 46 -8.53 -3.32 -7.40
N LEU A 47 -9.08 -2.20 -7.88
CA LEU A 47 -10.05 -2.20 -8.98
C LEU A 47 -9.46 -2.73 -10.29
N ASP A 48 -8.16 -2.52 -10.53
CA ASP A 48 -7.41 -3.14 -11.65
C ASP A 48 -7.07 -4.62 -11.39
N GLY A 49 -7.59 -5.20 -10.31
CA GLY A 49 -7.53 -6.62 -10.01
C GLY A 49 -6.40 -7.05 -9.08
N ALA A 50 -5.65 -6.15 -8.46
CA ALA A 50 -4.63 -6.53 -7.51
C ALA A 50 -5.24 -7.33 -6.34
N ARG A 51 -4.57 -8.43 -5.99
CA ARG A 51 -4.89 -9.28 -4.84
C ARG A 51 -3.86 -9.11 -3.73
N VAL A 52 -2.71 -8.54 -4.09
CA VAL A 52 -1.61 -8.21 -3.20
C VAL A 52 -1.13 -6.79 -3.50
N LEU A 53 -1.06 -5.96 -2.49
CA LEU A 53 -0.44 -4.64 -2.53
C LEU A 53 0.93 -4.74 -1.87
N VAL A 54 1.98 -4.43 -2.61
CA VAL A 54 3.36 -4.39 -2.09
C VAL A 54 3.75 -2.93 -1.87
N MET A 55 4.15 -2.58 -0.66
CA MET A 55 4.43 -1.21 -0.24
C MET A 55 5.87 -1.07 0.26
N PRO A 56 6.86 -1.02 -0.66
CA PRO A 56 8.24 -0.74 -0.28
C PRO A 56 8.36 0.69 0.23
N SER A 57 9.03 0.89 1.36
CA SER A 57 9.07 2.15 2.07
C SER A 57 10.41 2.41 2.74
N ALA A 58 10.75 3.69 2.86
CA ALA A 58 11.84 4.19 3.68
C ALA A 58 11.27 5.14 4.75
N SER A 59 10.34 4.60 5.55
CA SER A 59 9.68 5.36 6.60
C SER A 59 10.59 5.50 7.81
N SER A 60 10.85 6.75 8.21
CA SER A 60 11.77 7.09 9.29
C SER A 60 11.05 7.52 10.56
N ARG A 61 11.77 7.48 11.69
CA ARG A 61 11.31 8.02 12.98
C ARG A 61 11.24 9.55 13.02
N ALA A 62 11.71 10.23 11.98
CA ALA A 62 11.57 11.69 11.86
C ALA A 62 10.11 12.14 11.67
N VAL A 63 9.25 11.25 11.16
CA VAL A 63 7.81 11.48 11.12
C VAL A 63 7.21 10.97 12.42
N PRO A 64 6.64 11.85 13.28
CA PRO A 64 6.00 11.42 14.51
C PRO A 64 4.91 10.36 14.23
N GLU A 65 4.84 9.34 15.08
CA GLU A 65 3.83 8.28 14.99
C GLU A 65 3.80 7.50 13.66
N ALA A 66 4.86 7.60 12.83
CA ALA A 66 4.90 6.96 11.52
C ALA A 66 4.62 5.45 11.59
N GLU A 67 5.11 4.75 12.62
CA GLU A 67 4.86 3.34 12.82
C GLU A 67 3.37 3.06 13.01
N ASP A 68 2.68 3.79 13.88
CA ASP A 68 1.24 3.65 14.13
C ASP A 68 0.41 3.95 12.87
N TYR A 69 0.77 5.01 12.15
CA TYR A 69 0.12 5.33 10.87
C TYR A 69 0.23 4.18 9.88
N TRP A 70 1.44 3.65 9.68
CA TRP A 70 1.62 2.55 8.74
C TRP A 70 0.88 1.28 9.16
N ARG A 71 0.90 0.93 10.45
CA ARG A 71 0.16 -0.22 10.98
C ARG A 71 -1.35 -0.04 10.81
N GLY A 72 -1.86 1.15 11.09
CA GLY A 72 -3.27 1.49 10.87
C GLY A 72 -3.65 1.45 9.39
N LEU A 73 -2.82 2.06 8.53
CA LEU A 73 -3.04 2.19 7.09
C LEU A 73 -3.06 0.83 6.38
N THR A 74 -2.07 -0.01 6.65
CA THR A 74 -1.96 -1.35 6.03
C THR A 74 -3.12 -2.26 6.42
N ARG A 75 -3.52 -2.26 7.70
CA ARG A 75 -4.71 -2.98 8.18
C ARG A 75 -6.01 -2.45 7.56
N PHE A 76 -6.13 -1.13 7.46
CA PHE A 76 -7.29 -0.51 6.82
C PHE A 76 -7.40 -0.94 5.36
N TYR A 77 -6.33 -0.84 4.58
CA TYR A 77 -6.36 -1.25 3.16
C TYR A 77 -6.65 -2.74 3.00
N ALA A 78 -5.99 -3.59 3.80
CA ALA A 78 -6.22 -5.03 3.73
C ALA A 78 -7.69 -5.39 3.94
N ARG A 79 -8.33 -4.80 4.95
CA ARG A 79 -9.75 -5.03 5.27
C ARG A 79 -10.72 -4.42 4.28
N MET A 80 -10.51 -3.13 3.94
CA MET A 80 -11.45 -2.38 3.09
C MET A 80 -11.35 -2.78 1.63
N LEU A 81 -10.14 -3.08 1.15
CA LEU A 81 -9.88 -3.47 -0.22
C LEU A 81 -9.82 -5.00 -0.40
N GLN A 82 -9.94 -5.75 0.70
CA GLN A 82 -10.02 -7.21 0.70
C GLN A 82 -8.88 -7.85 -0.12
N CYS A 83 -7.65 -7.50 0.26
CA CYS A 83 -6.42 -7.94 -0.38
C CYS A 83 -5.34 -8.17 0.68
N TYR A 84 -4.27 -8.88 0.32
CA TYR A 84 -3.07 -8.89 1.14
C TYR A 84 -2.32 -7.55 0.99
N VAL A 85 -1.72 -7.10 2.09
CA VAL A 85 -0.80 -5.96 2.09
C VAL A 85 0.55 -6.43 2.60
N VAL A 86 1.59 -6.22 1.80
CA VAL A 86 2.98 -6.53 2.11
C VAL A 86 3.73 -5.21 2.27
N PHE A 87 3.94 -4.79 3.50
CA PHE A 87 4.70 -3.61 3.83
C PHE A 87 6.15 -3.98 4.08
N VAL A 88 7.07 -3.36 3.34
CA VAL A 88 8.51 -3.62 3.45
C VAL A 88 9.21 -2.31 3.76
N ASN A 89 9.64 -2.13 4.99
CA ASN A 89 10.27 -0.91 5.44
C ASN A 89 11.77 -1.09 5.67
N ARG A 90 12.52 -0.08 5.37
CA ARG A 90 13.95 0.00 5.59
C ARG A 90 14.30 0.01 7.08
N VAL A 91 15.49 -0.48 7.41
CA VAL A 91 16.14 -0.34 8.74
C VAL A 91 17.46 0.43 8.62
N GLY A 92 18.03 0.80 9.75
CA GLY A 92 19.31 1.49 9.84
C GLY A 92 19.20 3.00 9.84
N THR A 93 20.33 3.67 9.60
CA THR A 93 20.43 5.14 9.62
C THR A 93 21.14 5.62 8.38
N GLU A 94 20.59 6.65 7.73
CA GLU A 94 21.19 7.32 6.58
C GLU A 94 20.91 8.82 6.64
N ALA A 95 21.92 9.64 6.37
CA ALA A 95 21.81 11.10 6.37
C ALA A 95 21.13 11.68 7.64
N GLY A 96 21.34 11.03 8.80
CA GLY A 96 20.75 11.43 10.08
C GLY A 96 19.32 10.96 10.32
N PHE A 97 18.70 10.26 9.38
CA PHE A 97 17.38 9.66 9.54
C PHE A 97 17.48 8.20 9.98
N ALA A 98 16.82 7.86 11.08
CA ALA A 98 16.70 6.48 11.55
C ALA A 98 15.42 5.85 11.01
N TYR A 99 15.55 4.71 10.34
CA TYR A 99 14.44 3.93 9.76
C TYR A 99 14.07 2.80 10.71
N TRP A 100 12.76 2.64 10.93
CA TRP A 100 12.28 1.80 12.03
C TRP A 100 12.06 0.32 11.67
N GLY A 101 12.07 -0.07 10.40
CA GLY A 101 11.82 -1.46 10.01
C GLY A 101 10.38 -1.88 10.22
N GLY A 102 10.14 -2.96 10.97
CA GLY A 102 8.79 -3.44 11.26
C GLY A 102 8.01 -3.84 10.00
N SER A 103 8.70 -4.37 8.99
CA SER A 103 8.07 -4.92 7.78
C SER A 103 7.06 -5.98 8.16
N HIS A 104 5.89 -5.99 7.53
CA HIS A 104 4.83 -6.93 7.92
C HIS A 104 3.91 -7.26 6.75
N VAL A 105 3.19 -8.37 6.92
CA VAL A 105 2.16 -8.84 5.99
C VAL A 105 0.82 -8.85 6.71
N VAL A 106 -0.19 -8.25 6.06
CA VAL A 106 -1.56 -8.21 6.58
C VAL A 106 -2.47 -8.98 5.62
N ASP A 107 -3.31 -9.83 6.16
CA ASP A 107 -4.28 -10.63 5.40
C ASP A 107 -5.57 -9.85 5.10
N PRO A 108 -6.48 -10.36 4.23
CA PRO A 108 -7.73 -9.68 3.87
C PRO A 108 -8.71 -9.45 5.03
N LEU A 109 -8.47 -10.02 6.20
CA LEU A 109 -9.24 -9.77 7.42
C LEU A 109 -8.64 -8.64 8.28
N GLY A 110 -7.43 -8.16 7.91
CA GLY A 110 -6.69 -7.12 8.64
C GLY A 110 -5.80 -7.67 9.76
N GLU A 111 -5.54 -8.99 9.76
CA GLU A 111 -4.66 -9.62 10.73
C GLU A 111 -3.22 -9.63 10.22
N VAL A 112 -2.28 -9.33 11.11
CA VAL A 112 -0.84 -9.42 10.79
C VAL A 112 -0.45 -10.91 10.82
N VAL A 113 -0.09 -11.45 9.67
CA VAL A 113 0.27 -12.87 9.51
C VAL A 113 1.77 -13.13 9.55
N ALA A 114 2.58 -12.10 9.34
CA ALA A 114 4.03 -12.15 9.49
C ALA A 114 4.57 -10.75 9.77
N GLU A 115 5.61 -10.67 10.59
CA GLU A 115 6.20 -9.39 10.99
C GLU A 115 7.71 -9.54 11.24
N ALA A 116 8.48 -8.56 10.77
CA ALA A 116 9.90 -8.41 11.08
C ALA A 116 10.09 -7.58 12.37
N PRO A 117 11.19 -7.77 13.09
CA PRO A 117 11.50 -6.95 14.25
C PRO A 117 11.67 -5.48 13.87
N VAL A 118 11.44 -4.61 14.84
CA VAL A 118 11.70 -3.17 14.74
C VAL A 118 13.19 -2.92 14.89
N ALA A 119 13.75 -2.07 14.00
CA ALA A 119 15.15 -1.62 14.00
C ALA A 119 16.21 -2.72 13.77
N GLU A 120 15.83 -3.88 13.29
CA GLU A 120 16.75 -4.98 12.98
C GLU A 120 16.55 -5.45 11.53
N GLU A 121 17.65 -5.84 10.87
CA GLU A 121 17.57 -6.52 9.57
C GLU A 121 17.02 -7.94 9.77
N ALA A 122 16.03 -8.29 8.98
CA ALA A 122 15.42 -9.62 9.01
C ALA A 122 14.90 -10.04 7.65
N LEU A 123 14.96 -11.33 7.37
CA LEU A 123 14.21 -11.97 6.29
C LEU A 123 12.98 -12.66 6.91
N VAL A 124 11.80 -12.19 6.50
CA VAL A 124 10.54 -12.79 6.93
C VAL A 124 9.87 -13.45 5.73
N LEU A 125 9.43 -14.69 5.93
CA LEU A 125 8.68 -15.46 4.93
C LEU A 125 7.22 -15.55 5.36
N ALA A 126 6.32 -15.33 4.41
CA ALA A 126 4.89 -15.50 4.61
C ALA A 126 4.29 -16.27 3.45
N GLU A 127 3.38 -17.15 3.75
CA GLU A 127 2.53 -17.81 2.74
C GLU A 127 1.25 -17.01 2.56
N LEU A 128 0.91 -16.67 1.30
CA LEU A 128 -0.29 -15.91 0.95
C LEU A 128 -1.28 -16.83 0.26
N ASP A 129 -2.30 -17.26 0.99
CA ASP A 129 -3.41 -18.00 0.40
C ASP A 129 -4.37 -17.03 -0.32
N LEU A 130 -4.20 -16.93 -1.63
CA LEU A 130 -5.03 -16.02 -2.42
C LEU A 130 -6.51 -16.46 -2.51
N ALA A 131 -6.86 -17.71 -2.23
CA ALA A 131 -8.25 -18.12 -2.16
C ALA A 131 -9.02 -17.33 -1.08
N ARG A 132 -8.37 -16.99 0.03
CA ARG A 132 -8.96 -16.15 1.09
C ARG A 132 -9.39 -14.76 0.59
N VAL A 133 -8.73 -14.21 -0.43
CA VAL A 133 -9.17 -12.94 -1.05
C VAL A 133 -10.52 -13.13 -1.74
N ASP A 134 -10.66 -14.23 -2.50
CA ASP A 134 -11.90 -14.51 -3.24
C ASP A 134 -13.05 -14.83 -2.28
N GLU A 135 -12.80 -15.66 -1.27
CA GLU A 135 -13.76 -15.99 -0.22
C GLU A 135 -14.24 -14.73 0.49
N ARG A 136 -13.31 -13.86 0.90
CA ARG A 136 -13.67 -12.61 1.58
C ARG A 136 -14.50 -11.67 0.71
N ARG A 137 -14.18 -11.56 -0.59
CA ARG A 137 -14.97 -10.76 -1.55
C ARG A 137 -16.34 -11.35 -1.84
N LEU A 138 -16.52 -12.66 -1.73
CA LEU A 138 -17.84 -13.31 -1.84
C LEU A 138 -18.68 -13.11 -0.58
N GLU A 139 -18.08 -13.25 0.61
CA GLU A 139 -18.79 -13.07 1.88
C GLU A 139 -19.26 -11.62 2.07
N LEU A 140 -18.43 -10.66 1.71
CA LEU A 140 -18.71 -9.23 1.89
C LEU A 140 -18.26 -8.45 0.63
N PRO A 141 -19.13 -8.30 -0.39
CA PRO A 141 -18.76 -7.77 -1.70
C PRO A 141 -18.62 -6.24 -1.71
N LEU A 142 -17.66 -5.69 -0.96
CA LEU A 142 -17.43 -4.24 -0.85
C LEU A 142 -17.04 -3.59 -2.19
N LEU A 143 -16.33 -4.34 -3.05
CA LEU A 143 -15.82 -3.86 -4.33
C LEU A 143 -16.71 -4.28 -5.52
N GLY A 144 -17.82 -4.95 -5.27
CA GLY A 144 -18.60 -5.59 -6.34
C GLY A 144 -19.29 -4.63 -7.31
N LYS A 145 -19.56 -3.39 -6.89
CA LYS A 145 -20.22 -2.37 -7.74
C LYS A 145 -19.66 -0.98 -7.48
N PRO A 146 -18.39 -0.71 -7.83
CA PRO A 146 -17.79 0.59 -7.63
C PRO A 146 -18.49 1.64 -8.53
N ARG A 147 -18.81 2.78 -7.96
CA ARG A 147 -19.41 3.92 -8.69
C ARG A 147 -18.33 4.71 -9.39
N ILE A 148 -17.72 4.10 -10.43
CA ILE A 148 -16.66 4.74 -11.23
C ILE A 148 -17.19 5.99 -11.95
N ASP A 149 -18.44 5.95 -12.40
CA ASP A 149 -19.13 7.10 -12.99
C ASP A 149 -19.16 8.32 -12.05
N LEU A 150 -19.51 8.10 -10.78
CA LEU A 150 -19.51 9.15 -9.77
C LEU A 150 -18.09 9.67 -9.48
N LEU A 151 -17.11 8.74 -9.33
CA LEU A 151 -15.72 9.12 -9.11
C LEU A 151 -15.19 9.99 -10.24
N GLN A 152 -15.42 9.60 -11.50
CA GLN A 152 -15.01 10.39 -12.68
C GLN A 152 -15.65 11.77 -12.70
N ALA A 153 -16.96 11.85 -12.45
CA ALA A 153 -17.70 13.11 -12.44
C ALA A 153 -17.17 14.07 -11.35
N GLU A 154 -16.94 13.57 -10.13
CA GLU A 154 -16.43 14.40 -9.03
C GLU A 154 -14.98 14.83 -9.23
N LEU A 155 -14.11 13.96 -9.75
CA LEU A 155 -12.74 14.36 -10.11
C LEU A 155 -12.73 15.43 -11.21
N ALA A 156 -13.58 15.31 -12.22
CA ALA A 156 -13.72 16.35 -13.25
C ALA A 156 -14.19 17.68 -12.65
N ARG A 157 -15.19 17.65 -11.77
CA ARG A 157 -15.68 18.85 -11.07
C ARG A 157 -14.60 19.53 -10.25
N LEU A 158 -13.81 18.76 -9.48
CA LEU A 158 -12.72 19.29 -8.64
C LEU A 158 -11.61 19.92 -9.45
N ARG A 159 -11.26 19.35 -10.61
CA ARG A 159 -10.25 19.92 -11.52
C ARG A 159 -10.63 21.29 -12.09
N HIS A 160 -11.92 21.59 -12.23
CA HIS A 160 -12.38 22.89 -12.71
C HIS A 160 -12.39 23.97 -11.62
N ASN A 161 -12.29 23.55 -10.34
CA ASN A 161 -12.32 24.45 -9.19
C ASN A 161 -10.93 24.69 -8.57
N ALA A 162 -9.91 24.02 -9.08
CA ALA A 162 -8.50 24.15 -8.65
C ALA A 162 -7.71 25.01 -9.65
#